data_9c1d394bb56f4cc46af2bcf848c200df
#
_entry.id   9c1d394bb56f4cc46af2bcf848c200df
#
_cell.length_a   1.000
_cell.length_b   1.000
_cell.length_c   1.000
_cell.angle_alpha   90.00
_cell.angle_beta   90.00
_cell.angle_gamma   90.00
#
_symmetry.space_group_name_H-M   'P 1'
#
loop_
_entity.id
_entity.type
_entity.pdbx_description
1 polymer ?
#
loop_
_entity_poly.entity_id
_entity_poly.type
_entity_poly.pdbx_seq_one_letter_code
_entity_poly.pdbx_strand_id
1 'polypeptide(L)'
;MELTKLARKGRDNYGYIKLSHKGTDILPIGNGAGGHVAGFGIYGVSGHKMISRIDEREAKYSVLNNLFQYPIVSLNELKEALSASIYDEAVQKLKEFESWGLLELKDGKSVLNLDGIFWGNNINEEIANIIRKDFV
;
A
#
# COMPACT_ATOMS: atom_id res chain seq x y z
N MET A 1 -5.99 1.86 -10.79
CA MET A 1 -5.94 3.28 -10.42
C MET A 1 -5.92 3.35 -8.91
N GLU A 2 -5.13 4.19 -8.35
CA GLU A 2 -4.97 4.42 -6.91
C GLU A 2 -6.17 5.18 -6.34
N LEU A 3 -6.51 4.99 -5.05
CA LEU A 3 -7.69 5.57 -4.40
C LEU A 3 -7.75 7.10 -4.46
N THR A 4 -6.59 7.76 -4.43
CA THR A 4 -6.50 9.23 -4.39
C THR A 4 -6.47 9.88 -5.78
N LYS A 5 -6.53 9.10 -6.85
CA LYS A 5 -6.42 9.60 -8.23
C LYS A 5 -7.57 9.12 -9.10
N LEU A 6 -8.10 10.05 -9.88
CA LEU A 6 -9.15 9.77 -10.85
C LEU A 6 -8.57 9.85 -12.26
N ALA A 7 -8.88 8.86 -13.08
CA ALA A 7 -8.56 8.87 -14.50
C ALA A 7 -9.72 8.33 -15.32
N ARG A 8 -9.84 8.79 -16.57
CA ARG A 8 -10.79 8.22 -17.52
C ARG A 8 -10.43 6.75 -17.76
N LYS A 9 -11.40 5.86 -17.77
CA LYS A 9 -11.21 4.43 -18.02
C LYS A 9 -10.33 4.19 -19.26
N GLY A 10 -9.26 3.42 -19.12
CA GLY A 10 -8.29 3.13 -20.17
C GLY A 10 -7.28 4.26 -20.50
N ARG A 11 -7.27 5.35 -19.73
CA ARG A 11 -6.35 6.48 -19.93
C ARG A 11 -5.33 6.67 -18.81
N ASP A 12 -5.32 5.80 -17.79
CA ASP A 12 -4.35 5.84 -16.71
C ASP A 12 -3.03 5.17 -17.13
N ASN A 13 -2.07 6.01 -17.52
CA ASN A 13 -0.69 5.60 -17.81
C ASN A 13 0.32 6.12 -16.77
N TYR A 14 -0.15 6.59 -15.60
CA TYR A 14 0.72 7.13 -14.58
C TYR A 14 1.49 6.01 -13.86
N GLY A 15 2.71 5.76 -14.34
CA GLY A 15 3.55 4.64 -13.87
C GLY A 15 4.30 4.89 -12.57
N TYR A 16 4.65 6.16 -12.25
CA TYR A 16 5.51 6.51 -11.12
C TYR A 16 5.05 5.89 -9.80
N ILE A 17 3.80 6.15 -9.40
CA ILE A 17 3.26 5.64 -8.13
C ILE A 17 3.13 4.12 -8.14
N LYS A 18 2.68 3.54 -9.25
CA LYS A 18 2.56 2.07 -9.37
C LYS A 18 3.93 1.38 -9.21
N LEU A 19 4.99 1.96 -9.75
CA LEU A 19 6.35 1.45 -9.61
C LEU A 19 6.88 1.64 -8.19
N SER A 20 6.63 2.82 -7.60
CA SER A 20 7.00 3.12 -6.21
C SER A 20 6.36 2.13 -5.23
N HIS A 21 5.05 1.88 -5.36
CA HIS A 21 4.33 0.94 -4.51
C HIS A 21 4.78 -0.53 -4.67
N LYS A 22 5.40 -0.86 -5.79
CA LYS A 22 6.00 -2.18 -6.03
C LYS A 22 7.44 -2.31 -5.55
N GLY A 23 7.97 -1.29 -4.89
CA GLY A 23 9.35 -1.29 -4.41
C GLY A 23 10.40 -1.12 -5.51
N THR A 24 10.02 -0.62 -6.70
CA THR A 24 10.97 -0.32 -7.77
C THR A 24 11.87 0.84 -7.38
N ASP A 25 13.18 0.71 -7.61
CA ASP A 25 14.15 1.78 -7.36
C ASP A 25 13.79 3.06 -8.10
N ILE A 26 13.67 4.16 -7.35
CA ILE A 26 13.34 5.49 -7.86
C ILE A 26 14.32 6.50 -7.31
N LEU A 27 15.15 7.05 -8.18
CA LEU A 27 16.10 8.11 -7.82
C LEU A 27 15.36 9.45 -7.71
N PRO A 28 15.26 10.05 -6.50
CA PRO A 28 14.61 11.32 -6.33
C PRO A 28 15.52 12.48 -6.78
N ILE A 29 14.98 13.40 -7.56
CA ILE A 29 15.69 14.60 -8.03
C ILE A 29 14.89 15.83 -7.61
N GLY A 30 15.55 16.75 -6.90
CA GLY A 30 14.96 18.01 -6.49
C GLY A 30 14.63 18.09 -4.99
N ASN A 31 14.20 19.28 -4.57
CA ASN A 31 13.78 19.56 -3.20
C ASN A 31 12.39 18.96 -2.95
N GLY A 32 12.19 18.31 -1.80
CA GLY A 32 10.94 17.61 -1.46
C GLY A 32 10.73 16.29 -2.20
N ALA A 33 11.66 15.89 -3.08
CA ALA A 33 11.56 14.59 -3.76
C ALA A 33 12.00 13.46 -2.83
N GLY A 34 11.17 12.42 -2.73
CA GLY A 34 11.44 11.18 -2.01
C GLY A 34 11.54 9.98 -2.93
N GLY A 35 12.37 9.01 -2.60
CA GLY A 35 12.53 7.76 -3.31
C GLY A 35 13.45 6.80 -2.60
N HIS A 36 13.76 5.68 -3.24
CA HIS A 36 14.70 4.71 -2.71
C HIS A 36 15.51 4.08 -3.85
N VAL A 37 16.76 3.77 -3.58
CA VAL A 37 17.68 3.14 -4.52
C VAL A 37 18.58 2.17 -3.78
N ALA A 38 18.67 0.94 -4.26
CA ALA A 38 19.58 -0.09 -3.76
C ALA A 38 19.54 -0.26 -2.22
N GLY A 39 18.33 -0.24 -1.63
CA GLY A 39 18.15 -0.41 -0.18
C GLY A 39 18.39 0.87 0.65
N PHE A 40 18.50 2.02 0.00
CA PHE A 40 18.59 3.32 0.69
C PHE A 40 17.38 4.19 0.36
N GLY A 41 16.70 4.68 1.41
CA GLY A 41 15.74 5.76 1.32
C GLY A 41 16.44 7.10 1.14
N ILE A 42 15.96 7.92 0.21
CA ILE A 42 16.55 9.23 -0.12
C ILE A 42 15.43 10.27 -0.10
N TYR A 43 15.64 11.36 0.65
CA TYR A 43 14.69 12.47 0.72
C TYR A 43 15.42 13.82 0.61
N GLY A 44 14.95 14.68 -0.28
CA GLY A 44 15.54 15.99 -0.51
C GLY A 44 14.91 17.08 0.37
N VAL A 45 15.70 17.73 1.23
CA VAL A 45 15.24 18.82 2.11
C VAL A 45 16.18 20.02 1.98
N SER A 46 15.67 21.17 1.59
CA SER A 46 16.39 22.46 1.59
C SER A 46 17.80 22.39 0.99
N GLY A 47 17.95 21.74 -0.16
CA GLY A 47 19.24 21.59 -0.86
C GLY A 47 20.13 20.46 -0.34
N HIS A 48 19.72 19.76 0.70
CA HIS A 48 20.41 18.58 1.24
C HIS A 48 19.63 17.31 0.93
N LYS A 49 20.31 16.15 0.97
CA LYS A 49 19.67 14.84 0.90
C LYS A 49 19.84 14.13 2.23
N MET A 50 18.72 13.68 2.78
CA MET A 50 18.71 12.71 3.87
C MET A 50 18.75 11.33 3.26
N ILE A 51 19.67 10.50 3.74
CA ILE A 51 19.83 9.11 3.27
C ILE A 51 19.72 8.21 4.49
N SER A 52 18.81 7.23 4.42
CA SER A 52 18.65 6.19 5.44
C SER A 52 18.77 4.81 4.80
N ARG A 53 19.30 3.85 5.52
CA ARG A 53 19.26 2.46 5.08
C ARG A 53 17.86 1.92 5.34
N ILE A 54 17.29 1.25 4.35
CA ILE A 54 16.02 0.52 4.45
C ILE A 54 16.39 -0.97 4.60
N ASP A 55 15.97 -1.59 5.68
CA ASP A 55 16.14 -3.04 5.83
C ASP A 55 15.07 -3.81 5.04
N GLU A 56 15.26 -5.13 4.89
CA GLU A 56 14.35 -5.97 4.11
C GLU A 56 12.94 -6.03 4.70
N ARG A 57 12.83 -5.96 6.03
CA ARG A 57 11.52 -5.96 6.72
C ARG A 57 10.77 -4.67 6.43
N GLU A 58 11.46 -3.52 6.54
CA GLU A 58 10.91 -2.19 6.24
C GLU A 58 10.49 -2.09 4.77
N ALA A 59 11.32 -2.59 3.84
CA ALA A 59 11.00 -2.63 2.42
C ALA A 59 9.74 -3.49 2.15
N LYS A 60 9.66 -4.68 2.74
CA LYS A 60 8.51 -5.57 2.62
C LYS A 60 7.24 -4.94 3.20
N TYR A 61 7.33 -4.34 4.40
CA TYR A 61 6.21 -3.62 5.00
C TYR A 61 5.72 -2.48 4.11
N SER A 62 6.63 -1.70 3.53
CA SER A 62 6.27 -0.59 2.64
C SER A 62 5.44 -1.06 1.43
N VAL A 63 5.82 -2.17 0.81
CA VAL A 63 5.06 -2.75 -0.31
C VAL A 63 3.67 -3.19 0.14
N LEU A 64 3.57 -3.93 1.25
CA LEU A 64 2.29 -4.43 1.77
C LEU A 64 1.35 -3.30 2.21
N ASN A 65 1.89 -2.28 2.88
CA ASN A 65 1.14 -1.10 3.29
C ASN A 65 0.50 -0.35 2.10
N ASN A 66 1.12 -0.42 0.93
CA ASN A 66 0.61 0.24 -0.27
C ASN A 66 -0.43 -0.58 -1.06
N LEU A 67 -0.67 -1.86 -0.73
CA LEU A 67 -1.66 -2.68 -1.42
C LEU A 67 -3.06 -2.09 -1.32
N PHE A 68 -3.45 -1.59 -0.14
CA PHE A 68 -4.76 -1.01 0.11
C PHE A 68 -4.93 0.43 -0.41
N GLN A 69 -3.93 0.98 -1.09
CA GLN A 69 -4.08 2.19 -1.91
C GLN A 69 -4.83 1.92 -3.23
N TYR A 70 -5.16 0.66 -3.51
CA TYR A 70 -5.89 0.24 -4.70
C TYR A 70 -7.25 -0.34 -4.33
N PRO A 71 -8.27 -0.17 -5.19
CA PRO A 71 -9.63 -0.65 -4.91
C PRO A 71 -9.77 -2.18 -4.96
N ILE A 72 -8.77 -2.89 -5.48
CA ILE A 72 -8.76 -4.35 -5.56
C ILE A 72 -7.43 -4.86 -5.01
N VAL A 73 -7.51 -5.70 -3.97
CA VAL A 73 -6.35 -6.30 -3.30
C VAL A 73 -6.48 -7.82 -3.32
N SER A 74 -5.39 -8.50 -3.68
CA SER A 74 -5.30 -9.97 -3.63
C SER A 74 -5.07 -10.44 -2.19
N LEU A 75 -5.96 -11.27 -1.65
CA LEU A 75 -5.79 -11.87 -0.33
C LEU A 75 -4.71 -12.96 -0.33
N ASN A 76 -4.41 -13.56 -1.49
CA ASN A 76 -3.31 -14.53 -1.60
C ASN A 76 -1.95 -13.86 -1.40
N GLU A 77 -1.73 -12.65 -1.94
CA GLU A 77 -0.51 -11.89 -1.72
C GLU A 77 -0.31 -11.57 -0.23
N LEU A 78 -1.38 -11.20 0.47
CA LEU A 78 -1.32 -10.99 1.93
C LEU A 78 -1.01 -12.29 2.68
N LYS A 79 -1.63 -13.40 2.30
CA LYS A 79 -1.44 -14.70 2.94
C LYS A 79 -0.01 -15.22 2.81
N GLU A 80 0.62 -15.01 1.66
CA GLU A 80 2.01 -15.40 1.41
C GLU A 80 3.02 -14.50 2.14
N ALA A 81 2.63 -13.27 2.42
CA ALA A 81 3.51 -12.26 2.97
C ALA A 81 3.48 -12.14 4.50
N LEU A 82 2.38 -12.54 5.15
CA LEU A 82 2.10 -12.36 6.57
C LEU A 82 2.14 -13.68 7.35
N SER A 83 2.38 -13.59 8.66
CA SER A 83 2.12 -14.70 9.55
C SER A 83 0.63 -15.06 9.57
N ALA A 84 0.31 -16.32 9.88
CA ALA A 84 -1.07 -16.80 9.87
C ALA A 84 -1.97 -15.97 10.81
N SER A 85 -1.49 -15.62 12.00
CA SER A 85 -2.25 -14.84 12.98
C SER A 85 -2.57 -13.42 12.50
N ILE A 86 -1.61 -12.73 11.88
CA ILE A 86 -1.80 -11.37 11.36
C ILE A 86 -2.66 -11.40 10.09
N TYR A 87 -2.50 -12.39 9.23
CA TYR A 87 -3.38 -12.59 8.10
C TYR A 87 -4.85 -12.79 8.55
N ASP A 88 -5.09 -13.66 9.54
CA ASP A 88 -6.44 -13.90 10.06
C ASP A 88 -7.06 -12.65 10.68
N GLU A 89 -6.28 -11.85 11.43
CA GLU A 89 -6.71 -10.56 11.97
C GLU A 89 -7.07 -9.57 10.85
N ALA A 90 -6.24 -9.46 9.82
CA ALA A 90 -6.50 -8.59 8.66
C ALA A 90 -7.77 -9.03 7.90
N VAL A 91 -7.96 -10.32 7.67
CA VAL A 91 -9.17 -10.85 7.03
C VAL A 91 -10.41 -10.60 7.89
N GLN A 92 -10.31 -10.74 9.21
CA GLN A 92 -11.42 -10.45 10.11
C GLN A 92 -11.82 -8.97 10.05
N LYS A 93 -10.86 -8.05 10.00
CA LYS A 93 -11.11 -6.61 9.82
C LYS A 93 -11.74 -6.32 8.45
N LEU A 94 -11.31 -6.99 7.39
CA LEU A 94 -11.94 -6.87 6.07
C LEU A 94 -13.39 -7.34 6.06
N LYS A 95 -13.73 -8.43 6.77
CA LYS A 95 -15.12 -8.88 6.96
C LYS A 95 -15.97 -7.86 7.72
N GLU A 96 -15.39 -7.15 8.67
CA GLU A 96 -16.06 -6.05 9.38
C GLU A 96 -16.41 -4.93 8.37
N PHE A 97 -15.47 -4.51 7.53
CA PHE A 97 -15.73 -3.52 6.48
C PHE A 97 -16.75 -4.01 5.43
N GLU A 98 -16.74 -5.30 5.11
CA GLU A 98 -17.76 -5.93 4.25
C GLU A 98 -19.14 -5.83 4.90
N SER A 99 -19.26 -6.10 6.21
CA SER A 99 -20.53 -5.98 6.94
C SER A 99 -21.07 -4.55 7.00
N TRP A 100 -20.18 -3.55 6.87
CA TRP A 100 -20.55 -2.13 6.75
C TRP A 100 -20.88 -1.73 5.30
N GLY A 101 -20.78 -2.65 4.36
CA GLY A 101 -21.08 -2.40 2.96
C GLY A 101 -20.04 -1.58 2.22
N LEU A 102 -18.77 -1.57 2.67
CA LEU A 102 -17.68 -0.79 2.08
C LEU A 102 -16.92 -1.57 1.00
N LEU A 103 -16.92 -2.89 1.08
CA LEU A 103 -16.21 -3.77 0.14
C LEU A 103 -16.95 -5.12 -0.02
N GLU A 104 -16.49 -5.91 -0.97
CA GLU A 104 -16.90 -7.31 -1.19
C GLU A 104 -15.66 -8.21 -1.13
N LEU A 105 -15.74 -9.30 -0.38
CA LEU A 105 -14.72 -10.36 -0.37
C LEU A 105 -15.13 -11.45 -1.36
N LYS A 106 -14.47 -11.50 -2.51
CA LYS A 106 -14.83 -12.38 -3.62
C LYS A 106 -13.61 -12.91 -4.36
N ASP A 107 -13.64 -14.19 -4.72
CA ASP A 107 -12.60 -14.84 -5.53
C ASP A 107 -11.18 -14.63 -4.99
N GLY A 108 -11.00 -14.67 -3.65
CA GLY A 108 -9.71 -14.44 -3.01
C GLY A 108 -9.20 -12.98 -3.10
N LYS A 109 -10.11 -12.03 -3.30
CA LYS A 109 -9.82 -10.59 -3.38
C LYS A 109 -10.73 -9.80 -2.44
N SER A 110 -10.23 -8.65 -2.01
CA SER A 110 -11.01 -7.57 -1.43
C SER A 110 -11.26 -6.54 -2.53
N VAL A 111 -12.53 -6.17 -2.77
CA VAL A 111 -12.95 -5.23 -3.82
C VAL A 111 -13.75 -4.10 -3.19
N LEU A 112 -13.21 -2.89 -3.16
CA LEU A 112 -13.91 -1.71 -2.65
C LEU A 112 -15.03 -1.28 -3.61
N ASN A 113 -16.19 -0.93 -3.08
CA ASN A 113 -17.23 -0.22 -3.81
C ASN A 113 -17.00 1.31 -3.73
N LEU A 114 -17.95 2.14 -4.18
CA LEU A 114 -17.78 3.60 -4.17
C LEU A 114 -17.63 4.17 -2.76
N ASP A 115 -18.41 3.67 -1.80
CA ASP A 115 -18.31 4.10 -0.40
C ASP A 115 -16.98 3.65 0.21
N GLY A 116 -16.55 2.43 -0.09
CA GLY A 116 -15.24 1.92 0.29
C GLY A 116 -14.08 2.71 -0.32
N ILE A 117 -14.20 3.19 -1.55
CA ILE A 117 -13.20 4.08 -2.16
C ILE A 117 -13.15 5.43 -1.43
N PHE A 118 -14.29 5.98 -1.05
CA PHE A 118 -14.36 7.22 -0.27
C PHE A 118 -13.65 7.06 1.08
N TRP A 119 -13.86 5.95 1.78
CA TRP A 119 -13.20 5.62 3.06
C TRP A 119 -11.86 4.91 2.90
N GLY A 120 -11.34 4.80 1.68
CA GLY A 120 -10.19 3.96 1.34
C GLY A 120 -8.93 4.25 2.15
N ASN A 121 -8.62 5.51 2.46
CA ASN A 121 -7.47 5.87 3.30
C ASN A 121 -7.63 5.36 4.73
N ASN A 122 -8.84 5.43 5.30
CA ASN A 122 -9.11 4.90 6.64
C ASN A 122 -9.01 3.37 6.68
N ILE A 123 -9.55 2.70 5.64
CA ILE A 123 -9.42 1.24 5.48
C ILE A 123 -7.95 0.85 5.36
N ASN A 124 -7.18 1.57 4.55
CA ASN A 124 -5.75 1.34 4.38
C ASN A 124 -4.99 1.51 5.72
N GLU A 125 -5.28 2.56 6.48
CA GLU A 125 -4.63 2.83 7.77
C GLU A 125 -4.92 1.72 8.79
N GLU A 126 -6.16 1.29 8.92
CA GLU A 126 -6.56 0.21 9.83
C GLU A 126 -5.86 -1.11 9.49
N ILE A 127 -5.85 -1.49 8.21
CA ILE A 127 -5.18 -2.72 7.76
C ILE A 127 -3.65 -2.60 7.88
N ALA A 128 -3.07 -1.44 7.55
CA ALA A 128 -1.63 -1.19 7.70
C ALA A 128 -1.17 -1.31 9.16
N ASN A 129 -1.98 -0.86 10.12
CA ASN A 129 -1.69 -0.99 11.54
C ASN A 129 -1.70 -2.46 12.01
N ILE A 130 -2.57 -3.30 11.43
CA ILE A 130 -2.57 -4.74 11.68
C ILE A 130 -1.31 -5.38 11.08
N ILE A 131 -1.03 -5.11 9.80
CA ILE A 131 0.14 -5.65 9.09
C ILE A 131 1.44 -5.28 9.79
N ARG A 132 1.55 -4.06 10.32
CA ARG A 132 2.73 -3.57 11.01
C ARG A 132 3.18 -4.48 12.16
N LYS A 133 2.26 -5.20 12.81
CA LYS A 133 2.57 -6.11 13.92
C LYS A 133 3.53 -7.25 13.55
N ASP A 134 3.59 -7.63 12.27
CA ASP A 134 4.54 -8.63 11.77
C ASP A 134 5.95 -8.05 11.55
N PHE A 135 6.09 -6.72 11.56
CA PHE A 135 7.32 -6.02 11.20
C PHE A 135 7.95 -5.20 12.35
N VAL A 136 7.29 -5.13 13.50
CA VAL A 136 7.79 -4.45 14.70
C VAL A 136 8.54 -5.43 15.63
#